data_dcda527d6d35c2f975cd87590fbd3f06
#
_entry.id   dcda527d6d35c2f975cd87590fbd3f06
#
_cell.length_a   1.000
_cell.length_b   1.000
_cell.length_c   1.000
_cell.angle_alpha   90.00
_cell.angle_beta   90.00
_cell.angle_gamma   90.00
#
_symmetry.space_group_name_H-M   'P 1'
#
loop_
_entity.id
_entity.type
_entity.pdbx_description
1 polymer ?
#
loop_
_entity_poly.entity_id
_entity_poly.type
_entity_poly.pdbx_seq_one_letter_code
_entity_poly.pdbx_strand_id
1 'polypeptide(L)'
;MPIAAIGAISLLLFSSCAPLAQLTGDASKEVPFTKADVAAAQRLAGLTFSDAEIDTMYDYLIRNRAGFDTMRTFALDYSDLPAILFDPHPKEFIIPDHKAIQEWSVPAGVSLPENRTDLAFYSIMELASLVKSRKITSEELTLFFLSRLQEYDPILKAVITVTEARALAQARRADEEIAAGRYRGPLHGIPYGVKDIISVEGYKTTWGSAPYKEQVLNETAAVVKRLDDAGAVLIAKLTSGALARGDVWFGGKTVSPWDTTQGSSGSSAGSAAATAAGLVPFAI
;
A
#
# COMPACT_ATOMS: atom_id res chain seq x y z
N MET A 1 31.66 -57.09 44.00
CA MET A 1 31.22 -58.10 42.98
C MET A 1 29.74 -58.10 42.91
N PRO A 2 29.04 -58.14 41.75
CA PRO A 2 29.51 -58.27 40.37
C PRO A 2 29.07 -57.11 39.44
N ILE A 3 29.87 -56.86 38.48
CA ILE A 3 29.84 -57.11 37.02
C ILE A 3 28.89 -56.24 36.23
N ALA A 4 29.55 -55.45 35.43
CA ALA A 4 29.07 -54.53 34.38
C ALA A 4 28.25 -55.25 33.27
N ALA A 5 27.29 -54.51 32.73
CA ALA A 5 26.79 -54.74 31.38
C ALA A 5 26.94 -53.45 30.58
N ILE A 6 27.88 -53.45 29.68
CA ILE A 6 28.10 -52.41 28.70
C ILE A 6 27.09 -52.68 27.56
N GLY A 7 26.08 -51.83 27.48
CA GLY A 7 25.18 -51.78 26.33
C GLY A 7 25.74 -50.83 25.27
N ALA A 8 26.18 -51.40 24.15
CA ALA A 8 26.61 -50.63 22.97
C ALA A 8 25.40 -49.95 22.34
N ILE A 9 25.36 -48.64 22.41
CA ILE A 9 24.46 -47.79 21.62
C ILE A 9 25.06 -47.62 20.24
N SER A 10 24.55 -48.41 19.27
CA SER A 10 24.84 -48.19 17.86
C SER A 10 24.24 -46.86 17.40
N LEU A 11 25.07 -45.91 17.14
CA LEU A 11 24.73 -44.63 16.50
C LEU A 11 24.44 -44.90 15.02
N LEU A 12 23.18 -45.12 14.67
CA LEU A 12 22.71 -45.13 13.30
C LEU A 12 22.63 -43.68 12.82
N LEU A 13 23.71 -43.19 12.23
CA LEU A 13 23.72 -42.02 11.35
C LEU A 13 22.94 -42.34 10.08
N PHE A 14 21.63 -42.05 10.07
CA PHE A 14 20.90 -41.95 8.84
C PHE A 14 21.34 -40.67 8.11
N SER A 15 22.35 -40.85 7.28
CA SER A 15 22.62 -39.91 6.19
C SER A 15 21.49 -40.02 5.16
N SER A 16 20.41 -39.30 5.35
CA SER A 16 19.40 -39.14 4.31
C SER A 16 19.89 -38.08 3.31
N CYS A 17 20.91 -38.44 2.52
CA CYS A 17 20.99 -37.90 1.18
C CYS A 17 19.79 -38.46 0.42
N ALA A 18 18.69 -37.71 0.40
CA ALA A 18 17.68 -37.99 -0.60
C ALA A 18 18.37 -37.85 -1.97
N PRO A 19 18.33 -38.89 -2.82
CA PRO A 19 18.83 -38.73 -4.18
C PRO A 19 18.04 -37.58 -4.79
N LEU A 20 18.73 -36.61 -5.43
CA LEU A 20 18.09 -35.72 -6.38
C LEU A 20 17.31 -36.65 -7.32
N ALA A 21 16.02 -36.75 -7.12
CA ALA A 21 15.15 -37.42 -8.05
C ALA A 21 15.45 -36.76 -9.41
N GLN A 22 16.04 -37.51 -10.26
CA GLN A 22 16.13 -37.14 -11.68
C GLN A 22 14.71 -36.86 -12.09
N LEU A 23 14.39 -35.59 -12.31
CA LEU A 23 13.21 -35.19 -13.05
C LEU A 23 13.41 -35.67 -14.48
N THR A 24 13.29 -36.97 -14.68
CA THR A 24 13.04 -37.55 -15.97
C THR A 24 11.65 -37.11 -16.34
N GLY A 25 11.58 -35.93 -16.98
CA GLY A 25 10.34 -35.43 -17.53
C GLY A 25 9.76 -36.45 -18.46
N ASP A 26 8.52 -36.82 -18.23
CA ASP A 26 7.73 -37.62 -19.16
C ASP A 26 7.83 -36.99 -20.54
N ALA A 27 8.40 -37.74 -21.50
CA ALA A 27 8.69 -37.31 -22.87
C ALA A 27 7.44 -36.98 -23.71
N SER A 28 6.24 -36.98 -23.07
CA SER A 28 4.96 -36.66 -23.69
C SER A 28 4.47 -35.25 -23.39
N LYS A 29 5.17 -34.43 -22.57
CA LYS A 29 4.78 -33.04 -22.36
C LYS A 29 5.16 -32.19 -23.56
N GLU A 30 4.14 -31.64 -24.20
CA GLU A 30 4.26 -30.66 -25.30
C GLU A 30 5.23 -29.55 -24.88
N VAL A 31 6.27 -29.35 -25.70
CA VAL A 31 7.28 -28.33 -25.42
C VAL A 31 6.62 -26.97 -25.59
N PRO A 32 6.65 -26.09 -24.57
CA PRO A 32 5.82 -24.89 -24.52
C PRO A 32 6.20 -23.80 -25.54
N PHE A 33 7.36 -23.96 -26.21
CA PHE A 33 7.86 -23.07 -27.27
C PHE A 33 8.97 -23.74 -28.05
N THR A 34 9.23 -23.24 -29.26
CA THR A 34 10.25 -23.75 -30.18
C THR A 34 11.52 -22.89 -30.16
N LYS A 35 12.60 -23.37 -30.76
CA LYS A 35 13.82 -22.56 -31.00
C LYS A 35 13.53 -21.34 -31.89
N ALA A 36 12.57 -21.44 -32.81
CA ALA A 36 12.14 -20.33 -33.63
C ALA A 36 11.44 -19.23 -32.77
N ASP A 37 10.73 -19.62 -31.74
CA ASP A 37 10.12 -18.64 -30.79
C ASP A 37 11.21 -17.92 -29.99
N VAL A 38 12.30 -18.61 -29.61
CA VAL A 38 13.45 -17.97 -28.95
C VAL A 38 14.12 -16.98 -29.90
N ALA A 39 14.33 -17.37 -31.18
CA ALA A 39 14.87 -16.48 -32.20
C ALA A 39 13.94 -15.27 -32.50
N ALA A 40 12.64 -15.41 -32.32
CA ALA A 40 11.70 -14.29 -32.42
C ALA A 40 11.78 -13.38 -31.21
N ALA A 41 11.80 -13.96 -30.01
CA ALA A 41 11.82 -13.22 -28.75
C ALA A 41 13.08 -12.35 -28.57
N GLN A 42 14.26 -12.85 -28.98
CA GLN A 42 15.51 -12.09 -28.92
C GLN A 42 15.44 -10.76 -29.69
N ARG A 43 14.73 -10.73 -30.84
CA ARG A 43 14.55 -9.47 -31.59
C ARG A 43 13.76 -8.43 -30.83
N LEU A 44 12.75 -8.85 -30.06
CA LEU A 44 11.97 -7.94 -29.20
C LEU A 44 12.81 -7.42 -28.03
N ALA A 45 13.74 -8.23 -27.54
CA ALA A 45 14.64 -7.85 -26.45
C ALA A 45 15.87 -7.04 -26.94
N GLY A 46 16.04 -6.84 -28.25
CA GLY A 46 17.22 -6.19 -28.81
C GLY A 46 18.50 -7.01 -28.66
N LEU A 47 18.36 -8.34 -28.58
CA LEU A 47 19.46 -9.30 -28.44
C LEU A 47 19.72 -10.00 -29.78
N THR A 48 20.93 -10.55 -29.93
CA THR A 48 21.31 -11.35 -31.11
C THR A 48 22.10 -12.55 -30.64
N PHE A 49 21.52 -13.73 -30.79
CA PHE A 49 22.18 -15.01 -30.54
C PHE A 49 22.29 -15.81 -31.84
N SER A 50 23.37 -16.51 -32.01
CA SER A 50 23.54 -17.50 -33.09
C SER A 50 22.69 -18.76 -32.83
N ASP A 51 22.44 -19.55 -33.85
CA ASP A 51 21.70 -20.82 -33.71
C ASP A 51 22.37 -21.76 -32.69
N ALA A 52 23.70 -21.81 -32.65
CA ALA A 52 24.46 -22.60 -31.68
C ALA A 52 24.26 -22.13 -30.23
N GLU A 53 24.17 -20.82 -30.01
CA GLU A 53 23.86 -20.25 -28.67
C GLU A 53 22.42 -20.53 -28.27
N ILE A 54 21.46 -20.41 -29.20
CA ILE A 54 20.07 -20.81 -28.98
C ILE A 54 20.00 -22.29 -28.63
N ASP A 55 20.70 -23.15 -29.35
CA ASP A 55 20.75 -24.59 -29.07
C ASP A 55 21.28 -24.87 -27.66
N THR A 56 22.33 -24.18 -27.26
CA THR A 56 22.92 -24.32 -25.92
C THR A 56 22.00 -23.91 -24.81
N MET A 57 21.23 -22.82 -24.94
CA MET A 57 20.36 -22.31 -23.91
C MET A 57 18.96 -22.95 -23.86
N TYR A 58 18.56 -23.65 -24.94
CA TYR A 58 17.18 -24.09 -25.14
C TYR A 58 16.63 -24.96 -23.99
N ASP A 59 17.37 -26.00 -23.60
CA ASP A 59 16.97 -26.88 -22.48
C ASP A 59 16.89 -26.14 -21.16
N TYR A 60 17.73 -25.13 -20.96
CA TYR A 60 17.68 -24.29 -19.79
C TYR A 60 16.40 -23.41 -19.76
N LEU A 61 16.04 -22.87 -20.92
CA LEU A 61 14.82 -22.09 -21.07
C LEU A 61 13.55 -22.93 -20.80
N ILE A 62 13.52 -24.18 -21.27
CA ILE A 62 12.43 -25.12 -20.97
C ILE A 62 12.32 -25.37 -19.48
N ARG A 63 13.43 -25.63 -18.80
CA ARG A 63 13.43 -25.85 -17.34
C ARG A 63 13.00 -24.60 -16.57
N ASN A 64 13.45 -23.43 -16.98
CA ASN A 64 13.03 -22.17 -16.36
C ASN A 64 11.52 -21.94 -16.53
N ARG A 65 10.99 -22.19 -17.71
CA ARG A 65 9.55 -22.07 -17.97
C ARG A 65 8.75 -23.02 -17.07
N ALA A 66 9.17 -24.28 -16.93
CA ALA A 66 8.53 -25.21 -16.02
C ALA A 66 8.61 -24.76 -14.56
N GLY A 67 9.72 -24.14 -14.15
CA GLY A 67 9.87 -23.51 -12.84
C GLY A 67 8.85 -22.38 -12.61
N PHE A 68 8.67 -21.50 -13.60
CA PHE A 68 7.66 -20.43 -13.52
C PHE A 68 6.23 -21.00 -13.46
N ASP A 69 5.93 -22.05 -14.21
CA ASP A 69 4.62 -22.68 -14.18
C ASP A 69 4.36 -23.31 -12.80
N THR A 70 5.37 -23.95 -12.20
CA THR A 70 5.31 -24.41 -10.81
C THR A 70 5.08 -23.27 -9.82
N MET A 71 5.84 -22.17 -9.94
CA MET A 71 5.65 -21.01 -9.05
C MET A 71 4.23 -20.45 -9.12
N ARG A 72 3.60 -20.45 -10.29
CA ARG A 72 2.21 -19.97 -10.47
C ARG A 72 1.17 -20.89 -9.82
N THR A 73 1.52 -22.12 -9.41
CA THR A 73 0.59 -22.99 -8.68
C THR A 73 0.47 -22.64 -7.20
N PHE A 74 1.40 -21.85 -6.65
CA PHE A 74 1.33 -21.39 -5.27
C PHE A 74 0.36 -20.20 -5.16
N ALA A 75 -0.65 -20.37 -4.33
CA ALA A 75 -1.51 -19.25 -3.93
C ALA A 75 -0.77 -18.45 -2.85
N LEU A 76 -0.21 -17.30 -3.22
CA LEU A 76 0.47 -16.40 -2.29
C LEU A 76 -0.53 -15.36 -1.76
N ASP A 77 -0.46 -15.10 -0.46
CA ASP A 77 -1.22 -14.07 0.24
C ASP A 77 -0.32 -12.86 0.55
N TYR A 78 -0.92 -11.70 0.85
CA TYR A 78 -0.16 -10.51 1.24
C TYR A 78 0.59 -10.66 2.57
N SER A 79 0.22 -11.64 3.38
CA SER A 79 0.92 -11.99 4.62
C SER A 79 2.13 -12.89 4.40
N ASP A 80 2.28 -13.48 3.20
CA ASP A 80 3.43 -14.34 2.88
C ASP A 80 4.71 -13.49 2.80
N LEU A 81 5.64 -13.79 3.66
CA LEU A 81 6.89 -13.07 3.73
C LEU A 81 7.87 -13.57 2.66
N PRO A 82 8.72 -12.68 2.11
CA PRO A 82 9.82 -13.10 1.24
C PRO A 82 10.73 -14.11 1.94
N ALA A 83 11.32 -15.02 1.18
CA ALA A 83 12.26 -16.02 1.72
C ALA A 83 13.50 -15.39 2.39
N ILE A 84 13.84 -14.17 1.99
CA ILE A 84 14.92 -13.37 2.58
C ILE A 84 14.33 -12.07 3.08
N LEU A 85 14.39 -11.85 4.40
CA LEU A 85 14.01 -10.61 5.04
C LEU A 85 15.28 -9.87 5.48
N PHE A 86 15.37 -8.60 5.11
CA PHE A 86 16.39 -7.73 5.64
C PHE A 86 15.95 -7.22 7.02
N ASP A 87 16.68 -7.63 8.05
CA ASP A 87 16.52 -7.08 9.40
C ASP A 87 17.65 -6.09 9.65
N PRO A 88 17.36 -4.79 9.80
CA PRO A 88 18.36 -3.76 10.05
C PRO A 88 18.87 -3.77 11.48
N HIS A 89 18.27 -4.55 12.38
CA HIS A 89 18.68 -4.60 13.76
C HIS A 89 20.03 -5.34 13.89
N PRO A 90 20.98 -4.81 14.66
CA PRO A 90 22.18 -5.56 15.02
C PRO A 90 21.80 -6.88 15.71
N LYS A 91 22.64 -7.90 15.55
CA LYS A 91 22.47 -9.15 16.30
C LYS A 91 22.37 -8.84 17.79
N GLU A 92 21.40 -9.46 18.46
CA GLU A 92 21.10 -9.23 19.90
C GLU A 92 20.45 -7.87 20.24
N PHE A 93 20.02 -7.08 19.23
CA PHE A 93 19.25 -5.87 19.50
C PHE A 93 17.90 -6.23 20.13
N ILE A 94 17.66 -5.69 21.32
CA ILE A 94 16.37 -5.84 22.01
C ILE A 94 15.56 -4.58 21.75
N ILE A 95 14.39 -4.74 21.13
CA ILE A 95 13.45 -3.62 20.97
C ILE A 95 12.97 -3.21 22.36
N PRO A 96 13.19 -1.94 22.77
CA PRO A 96 12.73 -1.49 24.07
C PRO A 96 11.21 -1.63 24.23
N ASP A 97 10.76 -2.22 25.32
CA ASP A 97 9.33 -2.43 25.60
C ASP A 97 8.63 -1.16 26.11
N HIS A 98 9.35 -0.07 26.29
CA HIS A 98 8.76 1.20 26.71
C HIS A 98 8.38 2.06 25.51
N LYS A 99 7.15 2.55 25.50
CA LYS A 99 6.72 3.60 24.59
C LYS A 99 7.19 4.94 25.13
N ALA A 100 7.99 5.65 24.35
CA ALA A 100 8.32 7.03 24.67
C ALA A 100 7.02 7.86 24.77
N ILE A 101 6.91 8.66 25.83
CA ILE A 101 5.83 9.64 25.93
C ILE A 101 6.05 10.66 24.81
N GLN A 102 5.09 10.78 23.91
CA GLN A 102 5.13 11.78 22.85
C GLN A 102 4.34 13.00 23.30
N GLU A 103 5.01 14.11 23.42
CA GLU A 103 4.39 15.40 23.67
C GLU A 103 4.30 16.18 22.36
N TRP A 104 3.09 16.63 22.02
CA TRP A 104 2.82 17.40 20.82
C TRP A 104 2.58 18.86 21.16
N SER A 105 3.42 19.73 20.65
CA SER A 105 3.26 21.18 20.80
C SER A 105 2.26 21.71 19.77
N VAL A 106 0.97 21.64 20.10
CA VAL A 106 -0.09 22.23 19.28
C VAL A 106 -0.14 23.75 19.54
N PRO A 107 -0.05 24.59 18.49
CA PRO A 107 -0.02 26.03 18.67
C PRO A 107 -1.29 26.55 19.36
N ALA A 108 -1.12 27.48 20.30
CA ALA A 108 -2.23 28.15 20.96
C ALA A 108 -2.65 29.40 20.15
N GLY A 109 -3.92 29.82 20.32
CA GLY A 109 -4.37 31.10 19.79
C GLY A 109 -4.72 31.13 18.30
N VAL A 110 -4.65 29.99 17.58
CA VAL A 110 -5.10 29.91 16.18
C VAL A 110 -6.56 30.33 16.08
N SER A 111 -6.86 31.21 15.13
CA SER A 111 -8.23 31.69 14.86
C SER A 111 -8.75 31.10 13.55
N LEU A 112 -10.07 31.00 13.45
CA LEU A 112 -10.71 30.73 12.17
C LEU A 112 -10.42 31.88 11.21
N PRO A 113 -10.11 31.59 9.93
CA PRO A 113 -9.91 32.64 8.96
C PRO A 113 -11.22 33.37 8.64
N GLU A 114 -11.12 34.65 8.26
CA GLU A 114 -12.27 35.42 7.77
C GLU A 114 -12.89 34.78 6.54
N ASN A 115 -12.04 34.40 5.58
CA ASN A 115 -12.45 33.61 4.44
C ASN A 115 -12.30 32.12 4.77
N ARG A 116 -13.41 31.42 4.87
CA ARG A 116 -13.45 29.98 5.20
C ARG A 116 -12.68 29.10 4.22
N THR A 117 -12.52 29.52 2.96
CA THR A 117 -11.75 28.76 1.99
C THR A 117 -10.27 28.64 2.34
N ASP A 118 -9.74 29.56 3.14
CA ASP A 118 -8.32 29.53 3.56
C ASP A 118 -8.01 28.36 4.51
N LEU A 119 -9.03 27.77 5.15
CA LEU A 119 -8.88 26.52 5.92
C LEU A 119 -8.26 25.38 5.09
N ALA A 120 -8.46 25.40 3.77
CA ALA A 120 -7.91 24.40 2.85
C ALA A 120 -6.38 24.31 2.89
N PHE A 121 -5.72 25.38 3.30
CA PHE A 121 -4.25 25.51 3.31
C PHE A 121 -3.67 25.72 4.72
N TYR A 122 -4.49 25.57 5.75
CA TYR A 122 -3.99 25.52 7.12
C TYR A 122 -3.14 24.28 7.33
N SER A 123 -2.05 24.41 8.05
CA SER A 123 -1.25 23.27 8.45
C SER A 123 -2.05 22.32 9.36
N ILE A 124 -1.66 21.04 9.40
CA ILE A 124 -2.26 20.07 10.32
C ILE A 124 -2.26 20.59 11.76
N MET A 125 -1.20 21.27 12.18
CA MET A 125 -1.08 21.78 13.54
C MET A 125 -2.05 22.93 13.82
N GLU A 126 -2.32 23.80 12.84
CA GLU A 126 -3.33 24.85 12.95
C GLU A 126 -4.74 24.27 12.99
N LEU A 127 -5.05 23.32 12.10
CA LEU A 127 -6.33 22.61 12.14
C LEU A 127 -6.52 21.85 13.46
N ALA A 128 -5.48 21.18 13.95
CA ALA A 128 -5.48 20.51 15.25
C ALA A 128 -5.76 21.48 16.40
N SER A 129 -5.19 22.69 16.35
CA SER A 129 -5.46 23.75 17.33
C SER A 129 -6.92 24.17 17.33
N LEU A 130 -7.51 24.37 16.16
CA LEU A 130 -8.90 24.75 15.99
C LEU A 130 -9.84 23.67 16.52
N VAL A 131 -9.61 22.41 16.17
CA VAL A 131 -10.42 21.25 16.59
C VAL A 131 -10.27 21.03 18.10
N LYS A 132 -9.04 20.99 18.63
CA LYS A 132 -8.77 20.83 20.07
C LYS A 132 -9.43 21.90 20.91
N SER A 133 -9.39 23.15 20.46
CA SER A 133 -10.01 24.28 21.15
C SER A 133 -11.51 24.42 20.85
N ARG A 134 -12.07 23.53 20.05
CA ARG A 134 -13.50 23.53 19.64
C ARG A 134 -13.95 24.81 18.94
N LYS A 135 -13.04 25.48 18.25
CA LYS A 135 -13.36 26.63 17.37
C LYS A 135 -14.00 26.17 16.06
N ILE A 136 -13.74 24.95 15.67
CA ILE A 136 -14.42 24.19 14.62
C ILE A 136 -14.61 22.76 15.10
N THR A 137 -15.70 22.11 14.75
CA THR A 137 -15.88 20.68 15.02
C THR A 137 -15.18 19.85 13.93
N SER A 138 -14.84 18.61 14.27
CA SER A 138 -14.33 17.65 13.30
C SER A 138 -15.34 17.39 12.17
N GLU A 139 -16.64 17.34 12.52
CA GLU A 139 -17.71 17.19 11.52
C GLU A 139 -17.77 18.37 10.57
N GLU A 140 -17.73 19.62 11.06
CA GLU A 140 -17.70 20.83 10.21
C GLU A 140 -16.47 20.83 9.29
N LEU A 141 -15.29 20.49 9.82
CA LEU A 141 -14.05 20.41 9.06
C LEU A 141 -14.12 19.31 8.00
N THR A 142 -14.70 18.16 8.34
CA THR A 142 -14.90 17.05 7.41
C THR A 142 -15.85 17.43 6.27
N LEU A 143 -16.97 18.06 6.57
CA LEU A 143 -17.92 18.56 5.58
C LEU A 143 -17.28 19.60 4.66
N PHE A 144 -16.45 20.49 5.19
CA PHE A 144 -15.69 21.46 4.40
C PHE A 144 -14.82 20.77 3.35
N PHE A 145 -14.03 19.77 3.74
CA PHE A 145 -13.16 19.06 2.78
C PHE A 145 -13.94 18.14 1.82
N LEU A 146 -15.03 17.52 2.27
CA LEU A 146 -15.93 16.77 1.38
C LEU A 146 -16.55 17.65 0.30
N SER A 147 -16.98 18.86 0.65
CA SER A 147 -17.53 19.82 -0.34
C SER A 147 -16.46 20.24 -1.36
N ARG A 148 -15.21 20.42 -0.94
CA ARG A 148 -14.11 20.72 -1.83
C ARG A 148 -13.78 19.56 -2.77
N LEU A 149 -13.79 18.32 -2.27
CA LEU A 149 -13.65 17.15 -3.15
C LEU A 149 -14.75 17.13 -4.21
N GLN A 150 -16.01 17.36 -3.84
CA GLN A 150 -17.13 17.38 -4.77
C GLN A 150 -17.02 18.49 -5.83
N GLU A 151 -16.53 19.67 -5.45
CA GLU A 151 -16.38 20.82 -6.33
C GLU A 151 -15.24 20.67 -7.35
N TYR A 152 -14.07 20.21 -6.89
CA TYR A 152 -12.84 20.25 -7.70
C TYR A 152 -12.43 18.92 -8.32
N ASP A 153 -12.89 17.77 -7.78
CA ASP A 153 -12.50 16.48 -8.33
C ASP A 153 -12.97 16.22 -9.77
N PRO A 154 -14.12 16.72 -10.22
CA PRO A 154 -14.49 16.61 -11.65
C PRO A 154 -13.42 17.14 -12.61
N ILE A 155 -12.64 18.13 -12.18
CA ILE A 155 -11.54 18.71 -12.96
C ILE A 155 -10.26 17.89 -12.74
N LEU A 156 -9.90 17.64 -11.48
CA LEU A 156 -8.59 17.07 -11.11
C LEU A 156 -8.52 15.56 -11.30
N LYS A 157 -9.66 14.86 -11.20
CA LYS A 157 -9.75 13.39 -11.26
C LYS A 157 -8.79 12.72 -10.28
N ALA A 158 -8.76 13.24 -9.06
CA ALA A 158 -7.87 12.81 -7.99
C ALA A 158 -8.48 11.75 -7.06
N VAL A 159 -9.80 11.48 -7.17
CA VAL A 159 -10.55 10.60 -6.27
C VAL A 159 -11.08 9.37 -7.01
N ILE A 160 -10.93 8.21 -6.37
CA ILE A 160 -11.57 6.94 -6.82
C ILE A 160 -12.85 6.69 -6.03
N THR A 161 -12.79 6.86 -4.70
CA THR A 161 -13.92 6.58 -3.80
C THR A 161 -13.98 7.59 -2.69
N VAL A 162 -15.11 8.27 -2.53
CA VAL A 162 -15.40 9.09 -1.35
C VAL A 162 -15.96 8.18 -0.25
N THR A 163 -15.48 8.35 0.98
CA THR A 163 -15.86 7.53 2.15
C THR A 163 -16.76 8.29 3.12
N GLU A 164 -17.71 9.09 2.62
CA GLU A 164 -18.51 10.08 3.36
C GLU A 164 -19.16 9.52 4.64
N ALA A 165 -19.90 8.40 4.53
CA ALA A 165 -20.58 7.83 5.69
C ALA A 165 -19.62 7.45 6.81
N ARG A 166 -18.48 6.83 6.47
CA ARG A 166 -17.40 6.53 7.41
C ARG A 166 -16.80 7.80 7.99
N ALA A 167 -16.51 8.77 7.14
CA ALA A 167 -15.89 10.03 7.53
C ALA A 167 -16.74 10.78 8.56
N LEU A 168 -18.04 10.94 8.32
CA LEU A 168 -18.95 11.61 9.24
C LEU A 168 -19.10 10.84 10.57
N ALA A 169 -19.15 9.51 10.52
CA ALA A 169 -19.18 8.71 11.75
C ALA A 169 -17.88 8.87 12.58
N GLN A 170 -16.71 8.88 11.93
CA GLN A 170 -15.42 9.12 12.58
C GLN A 170 -15.33 10.54 13.14
N ALA A 171 -15.77 11.54 12.40
CA ALA A 171 -15.74 12.95 12.81
C ALA A 171 -16.62 13.21 14.06
N ARG A 172 -17.87 12.73 14.06
CA ARG A 172 -18.76 12.84 15.22
C ARG A 172 -18.18 12.16 16.45
N ARG A 173 -17.62 10.98 16.29
CA ARG A 173 -16.93 10.28 17.38
C ARG A 173 -15.74 11.10 17.92
N ALA A 174 -14.97 11.74 17.04
CA ALA A 174 -13.86 12.61 17.45
C ALA A 174 -14.38 13.81 18.26
N ASP A 175 -15.47 14.45 17.82
CA ASP A 175 -16.10 15.56 18.52
C ASP A 175 -16.61 15.16 19.91
N GLU A 176 -17.28 14.02 20.03
CA GLU A 176 -17.73 13.46 21.32
C GLU A 176 -16.54 13.19 22.27
N GLU A 177 -15.47 12.58 21.76
CA GLU A 177 -14.28 12.29 22.56
C GLU A 177 -13.58 13.57 23.03
N ILE A 178 -13.43 14.57 22.16
CA ILE A 178 -12.80 15.84 22.48
C ILE A 178 -13.66 16.61 23.49
N ALA A 179 -14.99 16.62 23.32
CA ALA A 179 -15.90 17.23 24.26
C ALA A 179 -15.83 16.59 25.66
N ALA A 180 -15.57 15.28 25.71
CA ALA A 180 -15.37 14.53 26.96
C ALA A 180 -13.93 14.65 27.52
N GLY A 181 -13.09 15.51 26.96
CA GLY A 181 -11.72 15.75 27.42
C GLY A 181 -10.69 14.71 26.94
N ARG A 182 -11.08 13.80 26.04
CA ARG A 182 -10.18 12.79 25.47
C ARG A 182 -9.62 13.29 24.15
N TYR A 183 -8.41 13.81 24.17
CA TYR A 183 -7.70 14.25 22.98
C TYR A 183 -6.53 13.31 22.66
N ARG A 184 -6.57 12.67 21.49
CA ARG A 184 -5.60 11.62 21.11
C ARG A 184 -4.29 12.17 20.52
N GLY A 185 -4.28 13.44 20.10
CA GLY A 185 -3.11 14.06 19.46
C GLY A 185 -3.48 14.89 18.23
N PRO A 186 -2.47 15.42 17.50
CA PRO A 186 -2.69 16.41 16.44
C PRO A 186 -3.48 15.89 15.22
N LEU A 187 -3.65 14.59 15.07
CA LEU A 187 -4.47 14.03 13.99
C LEU A 187 -5.93 13.76 14.41
N HIS A 188 -6.27 13.96 15.69
CA HIS A 188 -7.61 13.68 16.19
C HIS A 188 -8.65 14.61 15.57
N GLY A 189 -9.57 14.02 14.81
CA GLY A 189 -10.61 14.74 14.08
C GLY A 189 -10.16 15.42 12.79
N ILE A 190 -8.94 15.12 12.31
CA ILE A 190 -8.39 15.73 11.09
C ILE A 190 -8.70 14.84 9.87
N PRO A 191 -9.32 15.39 8.80
CA PRO A 191 -9.59 14.66 7.57
C PRO A 191 -8.32 14.28 6.82
N TYR A 192 -8.35 13.15 6.11
CA TYR A 192 -7.22 12.72 5.25
C TYR A 192 -7.70 11.83 4.10
N GLY A 193 -6.82 11.67 3.11
CA GLY A 193 -7.01 10.74 2.02
C GLY A 193 -5.95 9.66 1.97
N VAL A 194 -6.28 8.49 1.41
CA VAL A 194 -5.33 7.41 1.17
C VAL A 194 -5.23 7.10 -0.31
N LYS A 195 -4.02 6.83 -0.77
CA LYS A 195 -3.79 6.30 -2.12
C LYS A 195 -4.52 4.96 -2.29
N ASP A 196 -5.11 4.73 -3.44
CA ASP A 196 -5.95 3.55 -3.72
C ASP A 196 -5.16 2.25 -3.99
N ILE A 197 -3.95 2.16 -3.51
CA ILE A 197 -3.21 0.91 -3.31
C ILE A 197 -3.30 0.43 -1.86
N ILE A 198 -3.77 1.29 -0.95
CA ILE A 198 -3.89 1.03 0.48
C ILE A 198 -5.30 0.49 0.73
N SER A 199 -5.40 -0.74 1.23
CA SER A 199 -6.67 -1.39 1.48
C SER A 199 -7.39 -0.79 2.68
N VAL A 200 -8.71 -0.66 2.53
CA VAL A 200 -9.65 -0.29 3.58
C VAL A 200 -10.85 -1.23 3.45
N GLU A 201 -11.08 -2.05 4.45
CA GLU A 201 -12.16 -3.02 4.46
C GLU A 201 -13.52 -2.37 4.17
N GLY A 202 -14.31 -3.03 3.32
CA GLY A 202 -15.61 -2.53 2.85
C GLY A 202 -15.53 -1.51 1.71
N TYR A 203 -14.33 -1.08 1.29
CA TYR A 203 -14.13 -0.17 0.18
C TYR A 203 -13.30 -0.79 -0.93
N LYS A 204 -13.55 -0.36 -2.17
CA LYS A 204 -12.76 -0.80 -3.31
C LYS A 204 -11.29 -0.41 -3.15
N THR A 205 -10.40 -1.30 -3.57
CA THR A 205 -8.96 -1.06 -3.68
C THR A 205 -8.54 -1.49 -5.07
N THR A 206 -8.49 -0.53 -5.99
CA THR A 206 -8.49 -0.80 -7.44
C THR A 206 -7.11 -0.81 -8.06
N TRP A 207 -6.09 -0.34 -7.31
CA TRP A 207 -4.73 -0.10 -7.83
C TRP A 207 -4.70 0.79 -9.07
N GLY A 208 -5.76 1.60 -9.30
CA GLY A 208 -5.93 2.43 -10.49
C GLY A 208 -6.13 1.67 -11.79
N SER A 209 -6.30 0.35 -11.76
CA SER A 209 -6.27 -0.54 -12.93
C SER A 209 -7.65 -1.10 -13.26
N ALA A 210 -8.03 -1.06 -14.54
CA ALA A 210 -9.35 -1.47 -15.00
C ALA A 210 -9.77 -2.91 -14.62
N PRO A 211 -8.90 -3.93 -14.69
CA PRO A 211 -9.23 -5.28 -14.25
C PRO A 211 -9.63 -5.38 -12.77
N TYR A 212 -9.17 -4.46 -11.95
CA TYR A 212 -9.38 -4.46 -10.49
C TYR A 212 -10.37 -3.38 -10.02
N LYS A 213 -11.05 -2.68 -10.92
CA LYS A 213 -11.94 -1.55 -10.59
C LYS A 213 -13.08 -1.90 -9.62
N GLU A 214 -13.43 -3.18 -9.51
CA GLU A 214 -14.46 -3.67 -8.59
C GLU A 214 -13.88 -4.45 -7.41
N GLN A 215 -12.55 -4.52 -7.28
CA GLN A 215 -11.89 -5.29 -6.23
C GLN A 215 -12.15 -4.70 -4.85
N VAL A 216 -12.61 -5.54 -3.94
CA VAL A 216 -12.69 -5.27 -2.49
C VAL A 216 -11.79 -6.26 -1.77
N LEU A 217 -10.88 -5.76 -0.94
CA LEU A 217 -10.01 -6.57 -0.10
C LEU A 217 -10.60 -6.63 1.32
N ASN A 218 -10.68 -7.84 1.89
CA ASN A 218 -11.24 -8.06 3.24
C ASN A 218 -10.20 -7.77 4.34
N GLU A 219 -9.47 -6.67 4.17
CA GLU A 219 -8.46 -6.23 5.12
C GLU A 219 -8.33 -4.70 5.14
N THR A 220 -7.89 -4.18 6.26
CA THR A 220 -7.50 -2.79 6.41
C THR A 220 -6.00 -2.71 6.69
N ALA A 221 -5.28 -1.95 5.87
CA ALA A 221 -3.84 -1.75 5.99
C ALA A 221 -3.44 -1.20 7.37
N ALA A 222 -2.29 -1.62 7.88
CA ALA A 222 -1.81 -1.24 9.21
C ALA A 222 -1.71 0.28 9.40
N VAL A 223 -1.34 1.01 8.36
CA VAL A 223 -1.25 2.48 8.42
C VAL A 223 -2.63 3.13 8.64
N VAL A 224 -3.69 2.61 8.01
CA VAL A 224 -5.06 3.10 8.22
C VAL A 224 -5.54 2.79 9.63
N LYS A 225 -5.29 1.57 10.14
CA LYS A 225 -5.61 1.22 11.54
C LYS A 225 -4.95 2.17 12.52
N ARG A 226 -3.67 2.49 12.30
CA ARG A 226 -2.95 3.45 13.16
C ARG A 226 -3.48 4.88 13.07
N LEU A 227 -3.94 5.32 11.89
CA LEU A 227 -4.60 6.61 11.73
C LEU A 227 -5.99 6.62 12.38
N ASP A 228 -6.75 5.54 12.30
CA ASP A 228 -8.00 5.37 13.03
C ASP A 228 -7.77 5.43 14.56
N ASP A 229 -6.72 4.78 15.06
CA ASP A 229 -6.32 4.82 16.47
C ASP A 229 -5.91 6.25 16.91
N ALA A 230 -5.28 7.01 16.02
CA ALA A 230 -4.96 8.42 16.24
C ALA A 230 -6.19 9.34 16.15
N GLY A 231 -7.33 8.81 15.71
CA GLY A 231 -8.58 9.54 15.56
C GLY A 231 -8.68 10.37 14.28
N ALA A 232 -7.86 10.11 13.27
CA ALA A 232 -7.95 10.76 11.97
C ALA A 232 -9.20 10.30 11.20
N VAL A 233 -9.69 11.14 10.28
CA VAL A 233 -10.95 10.95 9.57
C VAL A 233 -10.66 10.66 8.10
N LEU A 234 -10.89 9.42 7.66
CA LEU A 234 -10.70 9.03 6.25
C LEU A 234 -11.86 9.54 5.40
N ILE A 235 -11.59 10.50 4.49
CA ILE A 235 -12.63 11.09 3.63
C ILE A 235 -12.63 10.56 2.19
N ALA A 236 -11.49 10.05 1.69
CA ALA A 236 -11.42 9.55 0.32
C ALA A 236 -10.29 8.55 0.10
N LYS A 237 -10.49 7.66 -0.87
CA LYS A 237 -9.43 6.90 -1.54
C LYS A 237 -9.04 7.64 -2.82
N LEU A 238 -7.78 8.00 -2.92
CA LEU A 238 -7.22 8.89 -3.92
C LEU A 238 -6.55 8.11 -5.05
N THR A 239 -6.53 8.65 -6.25
CA THR A 239 -6.07 7.94 -7.43
C THR A 239 -4.60 7.51 -7.33
N SER A 240 -4.36 6.32 -7.83
CA SER A 240 -3.06 5.80 -8.17
C SER A 240 -2.98 5.64 -9.68
N GLY A 241 -1.87 6.00 -10.31
CA GLY A 241 -1.64 5.51 -11.66
C GLY A 241 -1.71 3.98 -11.69
N ALA A 242 -2.21 3.43 -12.79
CA ALA A 242 -2.49 2.00 -12.93
C ALA A 242 -1.31 1.13 -12.49
N LEU A 243 -1.54 0.20 -11.57
CA LEU A 243 -0.54 -0.67 -10.96
C LEU A 243 0.67 0.11 -10.41
N ALA A 244 0.38 1.24 -9.78
CA ALA A 244 1.37 2.15 -9.19
C ALA A 244 2.36 2.75 -10.21
N ARG A 245 1.90 3.08 -11.43
CA ARG A 245 2.72 3.72 -12.47
C ARG A 245 2.04 4.95 -13.07
N GLY A 246 2.75 6.10 -13.06
CA GLY A 246 2.25 7.35 -13.67
C GLY A 246 0.98 7.88 -13.03
N ASP A 247 0.22 8.67 -13.77
CA ASP A 247 -0.99 9.38 -13.35
C ASP A 247 -2.26 8.97 -14.13
N VAL A 248 -2.13 8.02 -15.04
CA VAL A 248 -3.26 7.47 -15.81
C VAL A 248 -3.84 6.27 -15.07
N TRP A 249 -5.15 6.28 -14.90
CA TRP A 249 -5.93 5.23 -14.24
C TRP A 249 -7.21 4.94 -15.01
N PHE A 250 -8.01 3.96 -14.65
CA PHE A 250 -9.20 3.56 -15.42
C PHE A 250 -10.26 4.66 -15.57
N GLY A 251 -10.28 5.68 -14.71
CA GLY A 251 -11.17 6.84 -14.81
C GLY A 251 -10.59 8.02 -15.62
N GLY A 252 -9.39 7.87 -16.17
CA GLY A 252 -8.73 8.88 -16.98
C GLY A 252 -7.33 9.25 -16.48
N LYS A 253 -7.00 10.53 -16.48
CA LYS A 253 -5.71 11.07 -16.06
C LYS A 253 -5.94 12.06 -14.92
N THR A 254 -5.24 11.87 -13.81
CA THR A 254 -5.19 12.86 -12.74
C THR A 254 -4.33 14.02 -13.19
N VAL A 255 -4.85 15.25 -13.11
CA VAL A 255 -4.18 16.44 -13.62
C VAL A 255 -3.55 17.28 -12.52
N SER A 256 -2.59 18.10 -12.91
CA SER A 256 -1.93 19.07 -12.02
C SER A 256 -2.88 20.22 -11.66
N PRO A 257 -3.00 20.61 -10.39
CA PRO A 257 -3.82 21.75 -9.99
C PRO A 257 -3.31 23.11 -10.55
N TRP A 258 -2.04 23.21 -10.91
CA TRP A 258 -1.44 24.43 -11.46
C TRP A 258 -1.60 24.54 -12.98
N ASP A 259 -1.66 23.40 -13.67
CA ASP A 259 -1.85 23.34 -15.12
C ASP A 259 -2.64 22.05 -15.45
N THR A 260 -3.93 22.20 -15.61
CA THR A 260 -4.85 21.08 -15.87
C THR A 260 -4.67 20.42 -17.24
N THR A 261 -3.83 20.99 -18.12
CA THR A 261 -3.45 20.33 -19.39
C THR A 261 -2.39 19.26 -19.17
N GLN A 262 -1.67 19.31 -18.05
CA GLN A 262 -0.64 18.36 -17.66
C GLN A 262 -1.14 17.35 -16.61
N GLY A 263 -0.53 16.18 -16.58
CA GLY A 263 -0.74 15.22 -15.50
C GLY A 263 -0.06 15.63 -14.21
N SER A 264 -0.57 15.12 -13.10
CA SER A 264 -0.01 15.37 -11.76
C SER A 264 1.30 14.62 -11.51
N SER A 265 1.78 13.83 -12.49
CA SER A 265 2.82 12.81 -12.25
C SER A 265 2.32 11.73 -11.28
N GLY A 266 3.16 10.80 -10.88
CA GLY A 266 2.67 9.72 -10.02
C GLY A 266 3.76 8.75 -9.53
N SER A 267 3.36 7.68 -8.98
CA SER A 267 2.04 7.00 -8.99
C SER A 267 1.06 7.47 -7.90
N SER A 268 1.45 8.28 -6.95
CA SER A 268 0.56 8.87 -5.92
C SER A 268 -0.15 10.12 -6.46
N ALA A 269 -0.69 10.00 -7.68
CA ALA A 269 -1.23 11.09 -8.48
C ALA A 269 -2.33 11.85 -7.73
N GLY A 270 -3.35 11.15 -7.25
CA GLY A 270 -4.45 11.75 -6.51
C GLY A 270 -4.03 12.32 -5.16
N SER A 271 -3.13 11.62 -4.45
CA SER A 271 -2.60 12.13 -3.17
C SER A 271 -1.92 13.48 -3.34
N ALA A 272 -1.05 13.61 -4.36
CA ALA A 272 -0.35 14.84 -4.66
C ALA A 272 -1.31 15.95 -5.10
N ALA A 273 -2.18 15.68 -6.09
CA ALA A 273 -3.11 16.66 -6.64
C ALA A 273 -4.12 17.16 -5.57
N ALA A 274 -4.71 16.23 -4.80
CA ALA A 274 -5.69 16.59 -3.79
C ALA A 274 -5.08 17.43 -2.65
N THR A 275 -3.88 17.07 -2.17
CA THR A 275 -3.20 17.84 -1.12
C THR A 275 -2.81 19.21 -1.65
N ALA A 276 -2.22 19.30 -2.84
CA ALA A 276 -1.79 20.57 -3.43
C ALA A 276 -2.95 21.52 -3.72
N ALA A 277 -4.13 21.00 -4.09
CA ALA A 277 -5.35 21.79 -4.30
C ALA A 277 -6.14 22.07 -3.01
N GLY A 278 -5.66 21.65 -1.85
CA GLY A 278 -6.37 21.81 -0.58
C GLY A 278 -7.69 21.06 -0.51
N LEU A 279 -7.77 19.87 -1.12
CA LEU A 279 -8.95 19.00 -1.05
C LEU A 279 -8.88 18.04 0.14
N VAL A 280 -7.70 17.84 0.66
CA VAL A 280 -7.41 17.13 1.91
C VAL A 280 -6.26 17.82 2.63
N PRO A 281 -6.25 17.86 3.97
CA PRO A 281 -5.13 18.43 4.74
C PRO A 281 -3.83 17.64 4.55
N PHE A 282 -3.94 16.32 4.40
CA PHE A 282 -2.82 15.42 4.10
C PHE A 282 -3.31 14.16 3.41
N ALA A 283 -2.37 13.46 2.79
CA ALA A 283 -2.62 12.16 2.16
C ALA A 283 -1.43 11.22 2.35
N ILE A 284 -1.69 9.92 2.27
CA ILE A 284 -0.70 8.85 2.30
C ILE A 284 -0.86 7.94 1.09
#